data_d223e18c85e9fcf91fb483c13a5a2fa0
#
_entry.id   d223e18c85e9fcf91fb483c13a5a2fa0
#
_cell.length_a   1.000
_cell.length_b   1.000
_cell.length_c   1.000
_cell.angle_alpha   90.00
_cell.angle_beta   90.00
_cell.angle_gamma   90.00
#
_symmetry.space_group_name_H-M   'P 1'
#
loop_
_entity.id
_entity.type
_entity.pdbx_description
1 polymer ?
#
loop_
_entity_poly.entity_id
_entity_poly.type
_entity_poly.pdbx_seq_one_letter_code
_entity_poly.pdbx_strand_id
1 'polypeptide(L)'
;MLKQIMADCDKYTLLIKATPVGPVCHTGADTCFSEKNHSQDFLQYLEEIIRLRRHADPEESYVSRLLHKGMNKIAQKVGEEAVELVIEAKDNNKELFLGEAADLLFHYLILLNAKGYNLQNVIDVLQKRHSK
;
A
#
# COMPACT_ATOMS: atom_id res chain seq x y z
N MET A 1 -11.68 16.19 -0.53
CA MET A 1 -10.72 16.86 -1.45
C MET A 1 -11.00 16.40 -2.87
N LEU A 2 -11.18 17.33 -3.81
CA LEU A 2 -11.42 17.03 -5.23
C LEU A 2 -10.18 16.35 -5.83
N LYS A 3 -10.35 15.20 -6.51
CA LYS A 3 -9.26 14.47 -7.18
C LYS A 3 -9.28 14.65 -8.70
N GLN A 4 -10.46 14.62 -9.30
CA GLN A 4 -10.59 14.67 -10.76
C GLN A 4 -11.98 15.10 -11.19
N ILE A 5 -12.06 15.84 -12.29
CA ILE A 5 -13.31 16.13 -13.01
C ILE A 5 -13.08 15.67 -14.47
N MET A 6 -14.00 14.86 -14.99
CA MET A 6 -13.95 14.36 -16.36
C MET A 6 -15.31 14.55 -17.01
N ALA A 7 -15.34 14.97 -18.27
CA ALA A 7 -16.52 14.91 -19.11
C ALA A 7 -16.55 13.55 -19.84
N ASP A 8 -17.77 13.05 -20.10
CA ASP A 8 -17.95 11.87 -20.95
C ASP A 8 -17.69 12.20 -22.44
N CYS A 9 -17.83 11.19 -23.31
CA CYS A 9 -17.48 11.31 -24.73
C CYS A 9 -18.36 12.30 -25.51
N ASP A 10 -19.59 12.55 -25.08
CA ASP A 10 -20.53 13.48 -25.71
C ASP A 10 -20.64 14.84 -24.96
N LYS A 11 -19.89 14.97 -23.83
CA LYS A 11 -19.79 16.18 -23.00
C LYS A 11 -21.09 16.61 -22.30
N TYR A 12 -22.06 15.71 -22.15
CA TYR A 12 -23.30 15.98 -21.43
C TYR A 12 -23.24 15.58 -19.94
N THR A 13 -22.27 14.75 -19.53
CA THR A 13 -22.14 14.29 -18.15
C THR A 13 -20.76 14.64 -17.58
N LEU A 14 -20.73 15.06 -16.32
CA LEU A 14 -19.49 15.28 -15.58
C LEU A 14 -19.35 14.24 -14.50
N LEU A 15 -18.24 13.49 -14.54
CA LEU A 15 -17.81 12.63 -13.44
C LEU A 15 -16.85 13.40 -12.52
N ILE A 16 -17.26 13.56 -11.26
CA ILE A 16 -16.45 14.23 -10.24
C ILE A 16 -15.95 13.17 -9.27
N LYS A 17 -14.63 12.98 -9.20
CA LYS A 17 -13.99 12.13 -8.21
C LYS A 17 -13.46 12.96 -7.05
N ALA A 18 -13.85 12.61 -5.84
CA ALA A 18 -13.42 13.30 -4.62
C ALA A 18 -13.10 12.29 -3.52
N THR A 19 -12.13 12.64 -2.64
CA THR A 19 -11.91 11.89 -1.41
C THR A 19 -12.87 12.44 -0.36
N PRO A 20 -13.78 11.63 0.19
CA PRO A 20 -14.65 12.05 1.27
C PRO A 20 -13.83 12.24 2.56
N VAL A 21 -14.35 13.06 3.47
CA VAL A 21 -13.79 13.27 4.82
C VAL A 21 -14.33 12.21 5.80
N GLY A 22 -15.40 11.51 5.41
CA GLY A 22 -16.06 10.47 6.18
C GLY A 22 -17.15 9.78 5.36
N PRO A 23 -18.02 8.96 5.97
CA PRO A 23 -19.15 8.35 5.30
C PRO A 23 -20.02 9.40 4.61
N VAL A 24 -20.36 9.18 3.34
CA VAL A 24 -21.15 10.14 2.55
C VAL A 24 -22.61 9.71 2.37
N CYS A 25 -22.95 8.48 2.74
CA CYS A 25 -24.32 7.99 2.73
C CYS A 25 -25.09 8.47 3.96
N HIS A 26 -26.36 8.87 3.78
CA HIS A 26 -27.26 9.28 4.88
C HIS A 26 -27.54 8.16 5.90
N THR A 27 -27.27 6.90 5.56
CA THR A 27 -27.36 5.74 6.46
C THR A 27 -26.13 5.52 7.31
N GLY A 28 -25.06 6.32 7.13
CA GLY A 28 -23.76 6.14 7.76
C GLY A 28 -22.84 5.16 7.03
N ALA A 29 -23.26 4.60 5.89
CA ALA A 29 -22.38 3.81 5.03
C ALA A 29 -21.41 4.69 4.25
N ASP A 30 -20.28 4.12 3.80
CA ASP A 30 -19.27 4.85 3.05
C ASP A 30 -19.81 5.46 1.75
N THR A 31 -20.64 4.72 1.02
CA THR A 31 -21.33 5.18 -0.20
C THR A 31 -22.75 4.64 -0.27
N CYS A 32 -23.60 5.26 -1.10
CA CYS A 32 -24.95 4.76 -1.39
C CYS A 32 -24.96 3.55 -2.36
N PHE A 33 -23.79 3.17 -2.88
CA PHE A 33 -23.62 2.11 -3.88
C PHE A 33 -23.05 0.81 -3.27
N SER A 34 -23.07 0.67 -1.94
CA SER A 34 -22.49 -0.47 -1.20
C SER A 34 -20.98 -0.67 -1.41
N GLU A 35 -20.29 0.34 -1.90
CA GLU A 35 -18.84 0.36 -2.01
C GLU A 35 -18.22 0.87 -0.71
N LYS A 36 -17.03 0.36 -0.38
CA LYS A 36 -16.24 0.85 0.76
C LYS A 36 -15.17 1.82 0.26
N ASN A 37 -15.03 2.96 0.93
CA ASN A 37 -14.05 4.01 0.58
C ASN A 37 -12.59 3.53 0.63
N HIS A 38 -12.32 2.38 1.24
CA HIS A 38 -10.97 1.83 1.44
C HIS A 38 -10.68 0.54 0.67
N SER A 39 -11.60 0.02 -0.17
CA SER A 39 -11.43 -1.32 -0.75
C SER A 39 -10.62 -1.37 -2.04
N GLN A 40 -10.34 -0.26 -2.71
CA GLN A 40 -9.60 -0.30 -3.98
C GLN A 40 -8.12 0.06 -3.86
N ASP A 41 -7.66 0.63 -2.74
CA ASP A 41 -6.29 1.12 -2.60
C ASP A 41 -5.67 0.87 -1.22
N PHE A 42 -5.90 -0.30 -0.62
CA PHE A 42 -5.32 -0.62 0.69
C PHE A 42 -3.79 -0.50 0.68
N LEU A 43 -3.13 -0.91 -0.40
CA LEU A 43 -1.67 -0.80 -0.51
C LEU A 43 -1.22 0.65 -0.60
N GLN A 44 -1.93 1.51 -1.32
CA GLN A 44 -1.64 2.95 -1.35
C GLN A 44 -1.88 3.59 0.03
N TYR A 45 -2.94 3.21 0.73
CA TYR A 45 -3.19 3.64 2.10
C TYR A 45 -2.05 3.20 3.03
N LEU A 46 -1.59 1.95 2.91
CA LEU A 46 -0.48 1.42 3.71
C LEU A 46 0.83 2.18 3.43
N GLU A 47 1.13 2.48 2.16
CA GLU A 47 2.29 3.31 1.79
C GLU A 47 2.21 4.71 2.40
N GLU A 48 1.02 5.31 2.40
CA GLU A 48 0.83 6.63 3.04
C GLU A 48 1.05 6.57 4.55
N ILE A 49 0.57 5.52 5.23
CA ILE A 49 0.84 5.31 6.66
C ILE A 49 2.35 5.13 6.91
N ILE A 50 3.05 4.36 6.07
CA ILE A 50 4.51 4.19 6.18
C ILE A 50 5.21 5.55 6.03
N ARG A 51 4.79 6.35 5.05
CA ARG A 51 5.34 7.69 4.80
C ARG A 51 5.14 8.63 5.99
N LEU A 52 3.93 8.65 6.56
CA LEU A 52 3.62 9.48 7.73
C LEU A 52 4.42 9.05 8.97
N ARG A 53 4.56 7.74 9.21
CA ARG A 53 5.31 7.19 10.33
C ARG A 53 6.82 7.38 10.23
N ARG A 54 7.34 7.81 9.09
CA ARG A 54 8.76 8.16 8.94
C ARG A 54 9.22 9.22 9.94
N HIS A 55 8.33 10.12 10.30
CA HIS A 55 8.60 11.24 11.23
C HIS A 55 8.01 11.02 12.62
N ALA A 56 7.46 9.85 12.89
CA ALA A 56 6.94 9.49 14.20
C ALA A 56 8.08 9.19 15.18
N ASP A 57 7.75 9.17 16.48
CA ASP A 57 8.69 8.74 17.50
C ASP A 57 9.09 7.27 17.29
N PRO A 58 10.40 6.94 17.23
CA PRO A 58 10.88 5.57 17.14
C PRO A 58 10.43 4.66 18.29
N GLU A 59 10.15 5.22 19.47
CA GLU A 59 9.63 4.45 20.61
C GLU A 59 8.18 4.02 20.40
N GLU A 60 7.41 4.81 19.64
CA GLU A 60 5.99 4.55 19.39
C GLU A 60 5.71 3.87 18.05
N SER A 61 6.68 3.86 17.13
CA SER A 61 6.48 3.36 15.76
C SER A 61 7.57 2.40 15.32
N TYR A 62 7.16 1.16 15.01
CA TYR A 62 8.05 0.16 14.40
C TYR A 62 8.67 0.67 13.08
N VAL A 63 7.86 1.28 12.21
CA VAL A 63 8.33 1.83 10.93
C VAL A 63 9.41 2.89 11.15
N SER A 64 9.14 3.85 12.06
CA SER A 64 10.11 4.89 12.40
C SER A 64 11.40 4.28 12.95
N ARG A 65 11.29 3.37 13.90
CA ARG A 65 12.43 2.66 14.50
C ARG A 65 13.26 1.90 13.45
N LEU A 66 12.59 1.24 12.49
CA LEU A 66 13.29 0.50 11.44
C LEU A 66 14.01 1.46 10.48
N LEU A 67 13.36 2.56 10.09
CA LEU A 67 13.97 3.60 9.24
C LEU A 67 15.20 4.25 9.91
N HIS A 68 15.13 4.51 11.22
CA HIS A 68 16.27 5.05 11.98
C HIS A 68 17.46 4.06 12.07
N LYS A 69 17.20 2.74 12.05
CA LYS A 69 18.28 1.74 12.00
C LYS A 69 19.01 1.68 10.64
N GLY A 70 18.47 2.37 9.65
CA GLY A 70 19.11 2.60 8.37
C GLY A 70 18.90 1.48 7.34
N MET A 71 19.40 1.75 6.13
CA MET A 71 19.16 0.95 4.93
C MET A 71 19.58 -0.51 5.08
N ASN A 72 20.72 -0.79 5.73
CA ASN A 72 21.20 -2.16 5.91
C ASN A 72 20.22 -3.01 6.73
N LYS A 73 19.62 -2.43 7.77
CA LYS A 73 18.64 -3.13 8.60
C LYS A 73 17.33 -3.36 7.88
N ILE A 74 16.88 -2.39 7.07
CA ILE A 74 15.68 -2.54 6.23
C ILE A 74 15.89 -3.64 5.20
N ALA A 75 17.02 -3.62 4.48
CA ALA A 75 17.36 -4.66 3.49
C ALA A 75 17.50 -6.05 4.13
N GLN A 76 18.10 -6.12 5.32
CA GLN A 76 18.18 -7.35 6.10
C GLN A 76 16.78 -7.91 6.38
N LYS A 77 15.83 -7.08 6.83
CA LYS A 77 14.46 -7.52 7.11
C LYS A 77 13.76 -8.05 5.86
N VAL A 78 13.89 -7.40 4.72
CA VAL A 78 13.34 -7.92 3.46
C VAL A 78 13.93 -9.30 3.13
N GLY A 79 15.23 -9.50 3.33
CA GLY A 79 15.89 -10.78 3.12
C GLY A 79 15.41 -11.87 4.08
N GLU A 80 15.25 -11.55 5.36
CA GLU A 80 14.71 -12.44 6.39
C GLU A 80 13.31 -12.94 6.00
N GLU A 81 12.37 -12.04 5.74
CA GLU A 81 10.98 -12.36 5.38
C GLU A 81 10.90 -13.16 4.05
N ALA A 82 11.78 -12.86 3.09
CA ALA A 82 11.85 -13.64 1.85
C ALA A 82 12.29 -15.09 2.09
N VAL A 83 13.23 -15.32 3.00
CA VAL A 83 13.67 -16.68 3.38
C VAL A 83 12.56 -17.39 4.14
N GLU A 84 11.90 -16.74 5.09
CA GLU A 84 10.80 -17.31 5.86
C GLU A 84 9.63 -17.69 4.94
N LEU A 85 9.26 -16.84 4.00
CA LEU A 85 8.26 -17.15 2.97
C LEU A 85 8.62 -18.39 2.14
N VAL A 86 9.90 -18.53 1.73
CA VAL A 86 10.37 -19.70 0.96
C VAL A 86 10.30 -20.98 1.80
N ILE A 87 10.58 -20.91 3.11
CA ILE A 87 10.45 -22.05 4.03
C ILE A 87 8.98 -22.47 4.11
N GLU A 88 8.08 -21.54 4.40
CA GLU A 88 6.64 -21.80 4.53
C GLU A 88 5.98 -22.26 3.22
N ALA A 89 6.55 -21.89 2.07
CA ALA A 89 6.07 -22.34 0.76
C ALA A 89 6.22 -23.86 0.53
N LYS A 90 7.02 -24.54 1.35
CA LYS A 90 7.22 -26.01 1.27
C LYS A 90 6.19 -26.77 2.08
N ASP A 91 5.53 -26.12 3.01
CA ASP A 91 4.54 -26.70 3.89
C ASP A 91 3.11 -26.36 3.45
N ASN A 92 2.13 -27.13 3.92
CA ASN A 92 0.73 -26.89 3.58
C ASN A 92 0.00 -25.99 4.59
N ASN A 93 0.73 -25.16 5.34
CA ASN A 93 0.14 -24.22 6.30
C ASN A 93 -0.14 -22.89 5.63
N LYS A 94 -1.39 -22.71 5.19
CA LYS A 94 -1.85 -21.49 4.51
C LYS A 94 -1.67 -20.23 5.35
N GLU A 95 -1.91 -20.32 6.66
CA GLU A 95 -1.88 -19.14 7.54
C GLU A 95 -0.44 -18.63 7.72
N LEU A 96 0.51 -19.53 7.96
CA LEU A 96 1.92 -19.17 8.05
C LEU A 96 2.43 -18.60 6.71
N PHE A 97 2.18 -19.29 5.61
CA PHE A 97 2.60 -18.81 4.28
C PHE A 97 2.07 -17.41 3.96
N LEU A 98 0.78 -17.13 4.21
CA LEU A 98 0.21 -15.80 3.97
C LEU A 98 0.71 -14.76 4.97
N GLY A 99 1.05 -15.16 6.20
CA GLY A 99 1.71 -14.31 7.18
C GLY A 99 3.05 -13.79 6.65
N GLU A 100 3.94 -14.69 6.27
CA GLU A 100 5.26 -14.34 5.75
C GLU A 100 5.18 -13.55 4.43
N ALA A 101 4.21 -13.88 3.56
CA ALA A 101 3.97 -13.11 2.34
C ALA A 101 3.56 -11.67 2.64
N ALA A 102 2.73 -11.45 3.66
CA ALA A 102 2.32 -10.12 4.10
C ALA A 102 3.48 -9.35 4.73
N ASP A 103 4.30 -10.01 5.55
CA ASP A 103 5.47 -9.41 6.20
C ASP A 103 6.55 -9.02 5.17
N LEU A 104 6.80 -9.87 4.18
CA LEU A 104 7.68 -9.54 3.06
C LEU A 104 7.16 -8.31 2.30
N LEU A 105 5.88 -8.28 1.94
CA LEU A 105 5.29 -7.14 1.23
C LEU A 105 5.38 -5.85 2.06
N PHE A 106 5.10 -5.92 3.35
CA PHE A 106 5.18 -4.77 4.25
C PHE A 106 6.61 -4.21 4.33
N HIS A 107 7.61 -5.06 4.56
CA HIS A 107 9.01 -4.63 4.62
C HIS A 107 9.51 -4.14 3.25
N TYR A 108 9.02 -4.72 2.15
CA TYR A 108 9.31 -4.24 0.81
C TYR A 108 8.78 -2.82 0.57
N LEU A 109 7.57 -2.49 1.01
CA LEU A 109 7.02 -1.13 0.94
C LEU A 109 7.84 -0.14 1.77
N ILE A 110 8.32 -0.55 2.96
CA ILE A 110 9.24 0.27 3.77
C ILE A 110 10.56 0.51 3.02
N LEU A 111 11.12 -0.50 2.37
CA LEU A 111 12.35 -0.38 1.57
C LEU A 111 12.16 0.57 0.40
N LEU A 112 11.05 0.48 -0.34
CA LEU A 112 10.72 1.40 -1.42
C LEU A 112 10.65 2.85 -0.90
N ASN A 113 9.93 3.07 0.20
CA ASN A 113 9.81 4.38 0.82
C ASN A 113 11.17 4.93 1.27
N ALA A 114 12.02 4.10 1.88
CA ALA A 114 13.38 4.48 2.28
C ALA A 114 14.25 4.91 1.09
N LYS A 115 14.03 4.31 -0.08
CA LYS A 115 14.70 4.65 -1.35
C LYS A 115 14.06 5.81 -2.09
N GLY A 116 12.93 6.37 -1.60
CA GLY A 116 12.20 7.45 -2.26
C GLY A 116 11.30 6.98 -3.42
N TYR A 117 10.96 5.70 -3.46
CA TYR A 117 10.06 5.09 -4.44
C TYR A 117 8.76 4.65 -3.80
N ASN A 118 7.79 4.26 -4.65
CA ASN A 118 6.52 3.68 -4.27
C ASN A 118 6.21 2.44 -5.11
N LEU A 119 5.15 1.72 -4.75
CA LEU A 119 4.74 0.50 -5.44
C LEU A 119 4.38 0.77 -6.91
N GLN A 120 3.81 1.94 -7.23
CA GLN A 120 3.48 2.30 -8.60
C GLN A 120 4.71 2.32 -9.52
N ASN A 121 5.87 2.78 -9.01
CA ASN A 121 7.11 2.75 -9.80
C ASN A 121 7.51 1.32 -10.20
N VAL A 122 7.25 0.34 -9.32
CA VAL A 122 7.51 -1.08 -9.62
C VAL A 122 6.50 -1.61 -10.63
N ILE A 123 5.23 -1.26 -10.46
CA ILE A 123 4.15 -1.61 -11.40
C ILE A 123 4.45 -1.08 -12.80
N ASP A 124 4.91 0.17 -12.92
CA ASP A 124 5.28 0.79 -14.20
C ASP A 124 6.39 0.00 -14.92
N VAL A 125 7.38 -0.50 -14.17
CA VAL A 125 8.43 -1.36 -14.72
C VAL A 125 7.87 -2.69 -15.24
N LEU A 126 6.96 -3.31 -14.46
CA LEU A 126 6.30 -4.55 -14.88
C LEU A 126 5.43 -4.35 -16.12
N GLN A 127 4.66 -3.28 -16.17
CA GLN A 127 3.83 -2.93 -17.33
C GLN A 127 4.69 -2.75 -18.60
N LYS A 128 5.81 -2.03 -18.52
CA LYS A 128 6.75 -1.88 -19.65
C LYS A 128 7.30 -3.21 -20.15
N ARG A 129 7.48 -4.20 -19.26
CA ARG A 129 7.98 -5.53 -19.67
C ARG A 129 6.91 -6.36 -20.36
N HIS A 130 5.64 -6.14 -20.05
CA HIS A 130 4.50 -6.86 -20.62
C HIS A 130 3.91 -6.20 -21.87
N SER A 131 4.31 -4.96 -22.19
CA SER A 131 3.85 -4.22 -23.37
C SER A 131 4.69 -4.49 -24.64
N LYS A 132 5.51 -5.56 -24.61
CA LYS A 132 6.34 -5.98 -25.76
C LYS A 132 5.70 -7.13 -26.50
#